data_5b7f77e5cce2236e04371d482a05783d
#
_entry.id   5b7f77e5cce2236e04371d482a05783d
#
_cell.length_a   1.000
_cell.length_b   1.000
_cell.length_c   1.000
_cell.angle_alpha   90.00
_cell.angle_beta   90.00
_cell.angle_gamma   90.00
#
_symmetry.space_group_name_H-M   'P 1'
#
loop_
_entity.id
_entity.type
_entity.pdbx_description
1 polymer ?
#
loop_
_entity_poly.entity_id
_entity_poly.type
_entity_poly.pdbx_seq_one_letter_code
_entity_poly.pdbx_strand_id
1 'polypeptide(L)'
;MCTYKRKLAARIALAAEEKRIRDEQELNNERLRFYTNVTHELRTPLTLILGPLEDLTGDGLLSEPYRRKVGLIYRNALQLLDLINRLLDFRKVETRNRRLKVTKGWLGKLVMEVGLRYKELNRNPKVDFRVEVPSEEGRMYFDSEVVTTILNNLLGNAMKYTAEGNIALRLQYGEEGGRPYAEIIVEDTGYGIAPHALSHIFERYYQAEGKHQASGSGLGLALVKSLADLHEGMLRVESELGRGSVFVFRLWADCTYPEALHMEGATEGTDKKTEDAVAEIDNRPLLLVVEDNDDIRDYVASSFDDEYHVVTAVNGKVGWEETQRLVPDIIISDIMMPEM
;
A
#
# COMPACT_ATOMS: atom_id res chain seq x y z
N MET A 1 -36.17 -22.35 42.74
CA MET A 1 -34.84 -21.95 43.22
C MET A 1 -33.69 -22.30 42.23
N CYS A 2 -33.72 -23.47 41.59
CA CYS A 2 -32.67 -23.97 40.68
C CYS A 2 -32.56 -23.12 39.38
N THR A 3 -33.69 -22.69 38.79
CA THR A 3 -33.73 -21.91 37.54
C THR A 3 -33.19 -20.48 37.69
N TYR A 4 -33.36 -19.86 38.86
CA TYR A 4 -32.83 -18.53 39.15
C TYR A 4 -31.30 -18.52 39.25
N LYS A 5 -30.74 -19.54 39.98
CA LYS A 5 -29.28 -19.70 40.09
C LYS A 5 -28.62 -19.95 38.73
N ARG A 6 -29.24 -20.76 37.84
CA ARG A 6 -28.74 -20.97 36.47
C ARG A 6 -28.76 -19.71 35.62
N LYS A 7 -29.85 -18.91 35.69
CA LYS A 7 -29.93 -17.62 34.97
C LYS A 7 -28.89 -16.61 35.48
N LEU A 8 -28.67 -16.54 36.79
CA LEU A 8 -27.64 -15.66 37.36
C LEU A 8 -26.24 -16.07 36.96
N ALA A 9 -25.90 -17.38 37.01
CA ALA A 9 -24.61 -17.88 36.58
C ALA A 9 -24.36 -17.60 35.08
N ALA A 10 -25.37 -17.78 34.22
CA ALA A 10 -25.26 -17.46 32.80
C ALA A 10 -25.01 -15.95 32.54
N ARG A 11 -25.67 -15.08 33.31
CA ARG A 11 -25.44 -13.61 33.21
C ARG A 11 -24.02 -13.23 33.65
N ILE A 12 -23.53 -13.84 34.75
CA ILE A 12 -22.17 -13.59 35.22
C ILE A 12 -21.13 -14.09 34.18
N ALA A 13 -21.35 -15.26 33.59
CA ALA A 13 -20.46 -15.79 32.55
C ALA A 13 -20.46 -14.91 31.28
N LEU A 14 -21.65 -14.44 30.86
CA LEU A 14 -21.75 -13.53 29.72
C LEU A 14 -21.03 -12.20 29.98
N ALA A 15 -21.25 -11.60 31.16
CA ALA A 15 -20.58 -10.33 31.51
C ALA A 15 -19.05 -10.50 31.65
N ALA A 16 -18.57 -11.64 32.12
CA ALA A 16 -17.14 -11.97 32.16
C ALA A 16 -16.52 -12.10 30.75
N GLU A 17 -17.27 -12.74 29.84
CA GLU A 17 -16.84 -12.89 28.44
C GLU A 17 -16.85 -11.56 27.70
N GLU A 18 -17.89 -10.73 27.87
CA GLU A 18 -17.95 -9.36 27.32
C GLU A 18 -16.79 -8.49 27.83
N LYS A 19 -16.46 -8.61 29.12
CA LYS A 19 -15.31 -7.90 29.69
C LYS A 19 -14.01 -8.38 29.06
N ARG A 20 -13.80 -9.70 28.94
CA ARG A 20 -12.60 -10.28 28.31
C ARG A 20 -12.41 -9.79 26.88
N ILE A 21 -13.49 -9.79 26.07
CA ILE A 21 -13.46 -9.29 24.69
C ILE A 21 -13.08 -7.80 24.66
N ARG A 22 -13.63 -7.01 25.57
CA ARG A 22 -13.32 -5.58 25.67
C ARG A 22 -11.87 -5.32 26.03
N ASP A 23 -11.37 -6.02 27.08
CA ASP A 23 -9.97 -5.90 27.53
C ASP A 23 -9.00 -6.31 26.40
N GLU A 24 -9.35 -7.35 25.63
CA GLU A 24 -8.56 -7.79 24.46
C GLU A 24 -8.58 -6.76 23.34
N GLN A 25 -9.74 -6.12 23.06
CA GLN A 25 -9.86 -5.04 22.09
C GLN A 25 -9.08 -3.80 22.49
N GLU A 26 -9.14 -3.40 23.77
CA GLU A 26 -8.35 -2.28 24.29
C GLU A 26 -6.86 -2.52 24.13
N LEU A 27 -6.37 -3.71 24.51
CA LEU A 27 -4.96 -4.10 24.35
C LEU A 27 -4.53 -4.07 22.87
N ASN A 28 -5.37 -4.54 21.96
CA ASN A 28 -5.10 -4.52 20.53
C ASN A 28 -5.04 -3.09 19.99
N ASN A 29 -5.94 -2.21 20.45
CA ASN A 29 -5.96 -0.79 20.06
C ASN A 29 -4.72 -0.06 20.57
N GLU A 30 -4.29 -0.30 21.82
CA GLU A 30 -3.05 0.27 22.36
C GLU A 30 -1.82 -0.18 21.55
N ARG A 31 -1.74 -1.48 21.22
CA ARG A 31 -0.67 -2.01 20.37
C ARG A 31 -0.66 -1.35 18.99
N LEU A 32 -1.83 -1.17 18.37
CA LEU A 32 -1.93 -0.52 17.07
C LEU A 32 -1.45 0.94 17.13
N ARG A 33 -1.90 1.70 18.14
CA ARG A 33 -1.44 3.09 18.36
C ARG A 33 0.08 3.14 18.54
N PHE A 34 0.64 2.25 19.36
CA PHE A 34 2.09 2.18 19.55
C PHE A 34 2.84 1.96 18.22
N TYR A 35 2.41 0.97 17.40
CA TYR A 35 3.06 0.72 16.11
C TYR A 35 2.88 1.88 15.13
N THR A 36 1.72 2.52 15.11
CA THR A 36 1.47 3.70 14.29
C THR A 36 2.41 4.85 14.66
N ASN A 37 2.53 5.15 15.95
CA ASN A 37 3.42 6.20 16.44
C ASN A 37 4.89 5.90 16.12
N VAL A 38 5.36 4.68 16.43
CA VAL A 38 6.74 4.26 16.12
C VAL A 38 7.04 4.39 14.64
N THR A 39 6.08 4.06 13.77
CA THR A 39 6.29 4.18 12.32
C THR A 39 6.40 5.63 11.88
N HIS A 40 5.56 6.52 12.43
CA HIS A 40 5.68 7.96 12.17
C HIS A 40 7.03 8.50 12.66
N GLU A 41 7.43 8.16 13.88
CA GLU A 41 8.71 8.56 14.45
C GLU A 41 9.92 8.01 13.67
N LEU A 42 9.79 6.89 12.97
CA LEU A 42 10.84 6.34 12.12
C LEU A 42 10.80 6.90 10.69
N ARG A 43 9.61 7.23 10.17
CA ARG A 43 9.46 7.79 8.82
C ARG A 43 10.09 9.17 8.71
N THR A 44 9.88 10.04 9.70
CA THR A 44 10.40 11.40 9.74
C THR A 44 11.92 11.47 9.55
N PRO A 45 12.79 10.86 10.41
CA PRO A 45 14.22 10.93 10.20
C PRO A 45 14.67 10.27 8.90
N LEU A 46 13.92 9.28 8.42
CA LEU A 46 14.23 8.60 7.17
C LEU A 46 13.94 9.47 5.96
N THR A 47 12.85 10.25 5.98
CA THR A 47 12.55 11.26 4.95
C THR A 47 13.63 12.33 4.90
N LEU A 48 14.08 12.81 6.07
CA LEU A 48 15.17 13.78 6.20
C LEU A 48 16.55 13.23 5.74
N ILE A 49 16.72 11.92 5.72
CA ILE A 49 17.90 11.27 5.11
C ILE A 49 17.73 11.12 3.60
N LEU A 50 16.54 10.73 3.15
CA LEU A 50 16.27 10.45 1.73
C LEU A 50 16.35 11.71 0.86
N GLY A 51 15.75 12.82 1.32
CA GLY A 51 15.70 14.05 0.56
C GLY A 51 17.10 14.56 0.16
N PRO A 52 18.00 14.87 1.10
CA PRO A 52 19.35 15.32 0.75
C PRO A 52 20.17 14.30 -0.05
N LEU A 53 19.92 13.00 0.12
CA LEU A 53 20.59 11.97 -0.70
C LEU A 53 20.09 11.95 -2.15
N GLU A 54 18.81 12.25 -2.36
CA GLU A 54 18.21 12.36 -3.69
C GLU A 54 18.79 13.56 -4.44
N ASP A 55 18.86 14.72 -3.79
CA ASP A 55 19.48 15.93 -4.31
C ASP A 55 20.95 15.67 -4.72
N LEU A 56 21.73 15.04 -3.83
CA LEU A 56 23.13 14.70 -4.12
C LEU A 56 23.29 13.69 -5.26
N THR A 57 22.31 12.84 -5.54
CA THR A 57 22.35 11.91 -6.68
C THR A 57 21.99 12.58 -8.00
N GLY A 58 21.15 13.62 -7.94
CA GLY A 58 20.68 14.39 -9.10
C GLY A 58 21.71 15.39 -9.66
N ASP A 59 22.49 16.03 -8.79
CA ASP A 59 23.31 17.22 -9.10
C ASP A 59 24.51 17.00 -10.04
N GLY A 60 24.86 15.79 -10.39
CA GLY A 60 25.99 15.54 -11.28
C GLY A 60 27.38 15.98 -10.75
N LEU A 61 27.43 16.69 -9.61
CA LEU A 61 28.66 17.26 -9.00
C LEU A 61 29.52 16.23 -8.27
N LEU A 62 28.95 15.09 -7.90
CA LEU A 62 29.67 14.03 -7.20
C LEU A 62 30.55 13.23 -8.14
N SER A 63 31.82 13.01 -7.74
CA SER A 63 32.67 12.04 -8.45
C SER A 63 32.11 10.62 -8.34
N GLU A 64 32.37 9.78 -9.34
CA GLU A 64 31.82 8.40 -9.43
C GLU A 64 31.93 7.56 -8.16
N PRO A 65 33.03 7.55 -7.38
CA PRO A 65 33.11 6.78 -6.14
C PRO A 65 32.12 7.25 -5.06
N TYR A 66 31.91 8.57 -4.95
CA TYR A 66 30.98 9.14 -3.98
C TYR A 66 29.53 8.94 -4.42
N ARG A 67 29.22 9.14 -5.71
CA ARG A 67 27.89 8.86 -6.26
C ARG A 67 27.44 7.42 -5.99
N ARG A 68 28.34 6.43 -6.14
CA ARG A 68 28.03 5.03 -5.81
C ARG A 68 27.73 4.83 -4.33
N LYS A 69 28.47 5.49 -3.42
CA LYS A 69 28.24 5.41 -1.97
C LYS A 69 26.92 6.05 -1.59
N VAL A 70 26.64 7.26 -2.06
CA VAL A 70 25.38 7.98 -1.84
C VAL A 70 24.20 7.15 -2.37
N GLY A 71 24.29 6.64 -3.60
CA GLY A 71 23.26 5.77 -4.17
C GLY A 71 23.05 4.46 -3.39
N LEU A 72 24.09 3.94 -2.71
CA LEU A 72 23.94 2.78 -1.83
C LEU A 72 23.16 3.16 -0.57
N ILE A 73 23.50 4.29 0.07
CA ILE A 73 22.82 4.77 1.27
C ILE A 73 21.35 5.07 0.95
N TYR A 74 21.07 5.77 -0.15
CA TYR A 74 19.72 6.08 -0.62
C TYR A 74 18.86 4.83 -0.79
N ARG A 75 19.39 3.81 -1.51
CA ARG A 75 18.67 2.54 -1.68
C ARG A 75 18.40 1.81 -0.37
N ASN A 76 19.35 1.82 0.59
CA ASN A 76 19.13 1.20 1.90
C ASN A 76 18.08 1.97 2.72
N ALA A 77 18.06 3.29 2.64
CA ALA A 77 17.05 4.12 3.30
C ALA A 77 15.65 3.85 2.72
N LEU A 78 15.50 3.76 1.39
CA LEU A 78 14.25 3.36 0.74
C LEU A 78 13.79 1.95 1.17
N GLN A 79 14.73 0.99 1.28
CA GLN A 79 14.40 -0.35 1.77
C GLN A 79 13.90 -0.33 3.21
N LEU A 80 14.49 0.49 4.07
CA LEU A 80 14.05 0.62 5.46
C LEU A 80 12.65 1.22 5.54
N LEU A 81 12.37 2.27 4.74
CA LEU A 81 11.04 2.87 4.65
C LEU A 81 9.98 1.86 4.18
N ASP A 82 10.29 1.06 3.16
CA ASP A 82 9.41 -0.01 2.68
C ASP A 82 9.12 -1.06 3.78
N LEU A 83 10.15 -1.47 4.53
CA LEU A 83 10.00 -2.39 5.66
C LEU A 83 9.07 -1.84 6.74
N ILE A 84 9.25 -0.58 7.11
CA ILE A 84 8.43 0.12 8.12
C ILE A 84 6.97 0.17 7.66
N ASN A 85 6.71 0.57 6.41
CA ASN A 85 5.37 0.64 5.85
C ASN A 85 4.69 -0.74 5.80
N ARG A 86 5.40 -1.77 5.34
CA ARG A 86 4.89 -3.17 5.33
C ARG A 86 4.56 -3.68 6.73
N LEU A 87 5.38 -3.34 7.74
CA LEU A 87 5.10 -3.72 9.12
C LEU A 87 3.80 -3.08 9.63
N LEU A 88 3.58 -1.81 9.31
CA LEU A 88 2.34 -1.10 9.66
C LEU A 88 1.11 -1.71 8.98
N ASP A 89 1.18 -1.92 7.68
CA ASP A 89 0.05 -2.46 6.91
C ASP A 89 -0.31 -3.85 7.41
N PHE A 90 0.71 -4.66 7.70
CA PHE A 90 0.51 -5.98 8.29
C PHE A 90 -0.21 -5.88 9.65
N ARG A 91 0.20 -4.96 10.52
CA ARG A 91 -0.41 -4.79 11.84
C ARG A 91 -1.85 -4.26 11.78
N LYS A 92 -2.15 -3.34 10.86
CA LYS A 92 -3.52 -2.84 10.63
C LYS A 92 -4.50 -3.99 10.28
N VAL A 93 -4.03 -4.95 9.48
CA VAL A 93 -4.83 -6.13 9.10
C VAL A 93 -4.96 -7.11 10.24
N GLU A 94 -3.88 -7.40 10.98
CA GLU A 94 -3.86 -8.38 12.08
C GLU A 94 -4.81 -8.01 13.23
N THR A 95 -4.90 -6.73 13.56
CA THR A 95 -5.77 -6.24 14.66
C THR A 95 -7.26 -6.21 14.31
N ARG A 96 -7.66 -6.68 13.12
CA ARG A 96 -9.03 -6.58 12.58
C ARG A 96 -9.59 -5.14 12.56
N ASN A 97 -8.73 -4.14 12.73
CA ASN A 97 -9.13 -2.73 12.70
C ASN A 97 -9.21 -2.16 11.27
N ARG A 98 -8.74 -2.92 10.27
CA ARG A 98 -8.90 -2.54 8.87
C ARG A 98 -10.26 -3.01 8.37
N ARG A 99 -11.18 -2.08 8.16
CA ARG A 99 -12.40 -2.32 7.39
C ARG A 99 -12.10 -2.12 5.91
N LEU A 100 -12.65 -2.98 5.06
CA LEU A 100 -12.58 -2.78 3.62
C LEU A 100 -13.26 -1.46 3.23
N LYS A 101 -12.65 -0.75 2.29
CA LYS A 101 -13.22 0.42 1.63
C LYS A 101 -13.57 0.03 0.21
N VAL A 102 -14.77 -0.49 0.01
CA VAL A 102 -15.16 -1.04 -1.29
C VAL A 102 -15.83 0.00 -2.16
N THR A 103 -15.47 0.00 -3.44
CA THR A 103 -16.14 0.76 -4.49
C THR A 103 -16.63 -0.20 -5.57
N LYS A 104 -17.76 0.14 -6.21
CA LYS A 104 -18.23 -0.61 -7.37
C LYS A 104 -17.52 -0.12 -8.62
N GLY A 105 -16.59 -0.90 -9.13
CA GLY A 105 -15.69 -0.50 -10.21
C GLY A 105 -15.34 -1.61 -11.19
N TRP A 106 -14.46 -1.27 -12.12
CA TRP A 106 -13.92 -2.16 -13.13
C TRP A 106 -12.58 -2.73 -12.64
N LEU A 107 -12.59 -4.00 -12.21
CA LEU A 107 -11.38 -4.67 -11.70
C LEU A 107 -10.27 -4.73 -12.75
N GLY A 108 -10.64 -5.01 -14.02
CA GLY A 108 -9.69 -5.09 -15.12
C GLY A 108 -8.97 -3.78 -15.40
N LYS A 109 -9.62 -2.61 -15.22
CA LYS A 109 -8.96 -1.31 -15.33
C LYS A 109 -7.81 -1.18 -14.31
N LEU A 110 -8.06 -1.57 -13.06
CA LEU A 110 -7.03 -1.55 -12.02
C LEU A 110 -5.89 -2.54 -12.31
N VAL A 111 -6.23 -3.79 -12.70
CA VAL A 111 -5.24 -4.83 -13.03
C VAL A 111 -4.37 -4.40 -14.22
N MET A 112 -4.98 -3.82 -15.25
CA MET A 112 -4.28 -3.30 -16.43
C MET A 112 -3.33 -2.17 -16.05
N GLU A 113 -3.78 -1.19 -15.27
CA GLU A 113 -2.99 -0.03 -14.83
C GLU A 113 -1.75 -0.50 -14.05
N VAL A 114 -1.94 -1.36 -13.04
CA VAL A 114 -0.83 -1.89 -12.25
C VAL A 114 0.10 -2.72 -13.12
N GLY A 115 -0.44 -3.57 -14.00
CA GLY A 115 0.35 -4.42 -14.89
C GLY A 115 1.21 -3.62 -15.87
N LEU A 116 0.66 -2.58 -16.50
CA LEU A 116 1.40 -1.71 -17.41
C LEU A 116 2.52 -0.97 -16.69
N ARG A 117 2.28 -0.45 -15.48
CA ARG A 117 3.31 0.18 -14.66
C ARG A 117 4.49 -0.79 -14.40
N TYR A 118 4.23 -2.04 -14.03
CA TYR A 118 5.30 -3.02 -13.83
C TYR A 118 6.01 -3.41 -15.13
N LYS A 119 5.29 -3.46 -16.24
CA LYS A 119 5.89 -3.68 -17.58
C LYS A 119 6.87 -2.55 -17.94
N GLU A 120 6.53 -1.29 -17.66
CA GLU A 120 7.41 -0.14 -17.88
C GLU A 120 8.62 -0.13 -16.92
N LEU A 121 8.43 -0.56 -15.68
CA LEU A 121 9.51 -0.70 -14.69
C LEU A 121 10.48 -1.84 -15.01
N ASN A 122 10.08 -2.80 -15.84
CA ASN A 122 10.94 -3.90 -16.24
C ASN A 122 12.06 -3.42 -17.18
N ARG A 123 13.25 -3.22 -16.60
CA ARG A 123 14.47 -2.86 -17.34
C ARG A 123 15.30 -4.08 -17.77
N ASN A 124 14.87 -5.29 -17.43
CA ASN A 124 15.58 -6.51 -17.80
C ASN A 124 15.11 -7.01 -19.17
N PRO A 125 15.94 -6.88 -20.24
CA PRO A 125 15.56 -7.29 -21.60
C PRO A 125 15.42 -8.81 -21.75
N LYS A 126 15.87 -9.60 -20.77
CA LYS A 126 15.75 -11.05 -20.77
C LYS A 126 14.41 -11.54 -20.21
N VAL A 127 13.58 -10.64 -19.67
CA VAL A 127 12.28 -10.95 -19.09
C VAL A 127 11.19 -10.36 -19.96
N ASP A 128 10.35 -11.20 -20.59
CA ASP A 128 9.15 -10.78 -21.29
C ASP A 128 8.01 -10.61 -20.30
N PHE A 129 7.44 -9.39 -20.20
CA PHE A 129 6.36 -9.07 -19.30
C PHE A 129 5.06 -8.87 -20.06
N ARG A 130 4.06 -9.71 -19.76
CA ARG A 130 2.74 -9.71 -20.44
C ARG A 130 1.63 -9.35 -19.47
N VAL A 131 0.66 -8.58 -19.99
CA VAL A 131 -0.58 -8.23 -19.28
C VAL A 131 -1.75 -8.63 -20.14
N GLU A 132 -2.61 -9.50 -19.61
CA GLU A 132 -3.74 -10.08 -20.34
C GLU A 132 -5.01 -9.86 -19.50
N VAL A 133 -5.82 -8.89 -19.92
CA VAL A 133 -7.07 -8.51 -19.28
C VAL A 133 -8.18 -8.57 -20.32
N PRO A 134 -9.33 -9.26 -20.04
CA PRO A 134 -10.45 -9.32 -20.96
C PRO A 134 -11.02 -7.93 -21.26
N SER A 135 -11.52 -7.73 -22.48
CA SER A 135 -12.17 -6.49 -22.89
C SER A 135 -13.60 -6.35 -22.35
N GLU A 136 -14.25 -7.47 -22.03
CA GLU A 136 -15.58 -7.51 -21.45
C GLU A 136 -15.51 -7.86 -19.98
N GLU A 137 -16.03 -6.97 -19.12
CA GLU A 137 -16.06 -7.17 -17.69
C GLU A 137 -17.30 -6.53 -17.06
N GLY A 138 -17.78 -7.15 -15.97
CA GLY A 138 -18.82 -6.59 -15.14
C GLY A 138 -18.22 -5.69 -14.04
N ARG A 139 -19.01 -4.73 -13.58
CA ARG A 139 -18.66 -3.97 -12.36
C ARG A 139 -18.88 -4.86 -11.15
N MET A 140 -17.88 -4.92 -10.28
CA MET A 140 -17.94 -5.63 -8.99
C MET A 140 -17.47 -4.73 -7.85
N TYR A 141 -17.81 -5.10 -6.62
CA TYR A 141 -17.29 -4.41 -5.44
C TYR A 141 -15.92 -4.96 -5.07
N PHE A 142 -14.95 -4.08 -4.86
CA PHE A 142 -13.64 -4.44 -4.34
C PHE A 142 -12.97 -3.21 -3.68
N ASP A 143 -12.00 -3.49 -2.82
CA ASP A 143 -11.11 -2.47 -2.24
C ASP A 143 -9.88 -2.32 -3.14
N SER A 144 -9.79 -1.18 -3.84
CA SER A 144 -8.72 -0.93 -4.82
C SER A 144 -7.34 -0.87 -4.17
N GLU A 145 -7.24 -0.34 -2.95
CA GLU A 145 -5.99 -0.26 -2.20
C GLU A 145 -5.49 -1.66 -1.78
N VAL A 146 -6.41 -2.51 -1.31
CA VAL A 146 -6.10 -3.91 -0.97
C VAL A 146 -5.64 -4.70 -2.18
N VAL A 147 -6.38 -4.63 -3.29
CA VAL A 147 -6.02 -5.34 -4.53
C VAL A 147 -4.68 -4.83 -5.07
N THR A 148 -4.45 -3.53 -5.08
CA THR A 148 -3.17 -2.93 -5.51
C THR A 148 -2.01 -3.42 -4.64
N THR A 149 -2.20 -3.49 -3.32
CA THR A 149 -1.17 -3.99 -2.39
C THR A 149 -0.85 -5.46 -2.64
N ILE A 150 -1.86 -6.29 -2.89
CA ILE A 150 -1.68 -7.71 -3.26
C ILE A 150 -0.87 -7.81 -4.56
N LEU A 151 -1.28 -7.09 -5.61
CA LEU A 151 -0.60 -7.08 -6.91
C LEU A 151 0.86 -6.63 -6.80
N ASN A 152 1.12 -5.54 -6.07
CA ASN A 152 2.48 -5.04 -5.87
C ASN A 152 3.39 -6.06 -5.19
N ASN A 153 2.88 -6.82 -4.21
CA ASN A 153 3.66 -7.85 -3.55
C ASN A 153 3.92 -9.06 -4.48
N LEU A 154 2.93 -9.52 -5.22
CA LEU A 154 3.06 -10.67 -6.12
C LEU A 154 3.94 -10.33 -7.33
N LEU A 155 3.70 -9.21 -8.01
CA LEU A 155 4.50 -8.76 -9.15
C LEU A 155 5.93 -8.39 -8.76
N GLY A 156 6.10 -7.75 -7.59
CA GLY A 156 7.41 -7.47 -7.03
C GLY A 156 8.22 -8.75 -6.79
N ASN A 157 7.58 -9.81 -6.29
CA ASN A 157 8.21 -11.11 -6.13
C ASN A 157 8.55 -11.73 -7.50
N ALA A 158 7.62 -11.73 -8.46
CA ALA A 158 7.85 -12.25 -9.80
C ALA A 158 9.07 -11.58 -10.47
N MET A 159 9.15 -10.24 -10.44
CA MET A 159 10.31 -9.51 -10.99
C MET A 159 11.62 -9.80 -10.25
N LYS A 160 11.54 -9.98 -8.94
CA LYS A 160 12.70 -10.24 -8.08
C LYS A 160 13.31 -11.64 -8.33
N TYR A 161 12.45 -12.62 -8.56
CA TYR A 161 12.87 -14.02 -8.65
C TYR A 161 12.97 -14.57 -10.08
N THR A 162 12.66 -13.74 -11.10
CA THR A 162 12.81 -14.10 -12.52
C THR A 162 14.00 -13.35 -13.11
N ALA A 163 15.14 -14.04 -13.26
CA ALA A 163 16.33 -13.47 -13.88
C ALA A 163 16.23 -13.44 -15.41
N GLU A 164 15.57 -14.42 -16.00
CA GLU A 164 15.28 -14.54 -17.44
C GLU A 164 14.02 -15.38 -17.66
N GLY A 165 13.31 -15.15 -18.74
CA GLY A 165 12.06 -15.85 -19.09
C GLY A 165 10.84 -14.94 -19.17
N ASN A 166 9.73 -15.34 -18.56
CA ASN A 166 8.45 -14.65 -18.71
C ASN A 166 7.82 -14.33 -17.35
N ILE A 167 7.12 -13.19 -17.29
CA ILE A 167 6.18 -12.84 -16.24
C ILE A 167 4.86 -12.51 -16.92
N ALA A 168 3.76 -13.10 -16.44
CA ALA A 168 2.43 -12.83 -16.95
C ALA A 168 1.48 -12.43 -15.84
N LEU A 169 0.78 -11.30 -16.03
CA LEU A 169 -0.35 -10.89 -15.21
C LEU A 169 -1.63 -11.12 -16.04
N ARG A 170 -2.50 -11.98 -15.55
CA ARG A 170 -3.77 -12.28 -16.22
C ARG A 170 -4.96 -12.03 -15.31
N LEU A 171 -6.05 -11.55 -15.87
CA LEU A 171 -7.37 -11.51 -15.24
C LEU A 171 -8.31 -12.45 -16.00
N GLN A 172 -9.02 -13.28 -15.26
CA GLN A 172 -10.02 -14.20 -15.82
C GLN A 172 -11.30 -14.12 -15.01
N TYR A 173 -12.43 -14.29 -15.67
CA TYR A 173 -13.74 -14.42 -15.05
C TYR A 173 -14.25 -15.83 -15.22
N GLY A 174 -14.94 -16.33 -14.21
CA GLY A 174 -15.51 -17.68 -14.23
C GLY A 174 -16.71 -17.79 -13.29
N GLU A 175 -17.23 -19.01 -13.19
CA GLU A 175 -18.34 -19.34 -12.31
C GLU A 175 -18.07 -20.68 -11.63
N GLU A 176 -18.32 -20.75 -10.33
CA GLU A 176 -18.20 -21.98 -9.57
C GLU A 176 -19.46 -22.18 -8.69
N GLY A 177 -20.17 -23.28 -8.92
CA GLY A 177 -21.41 -23.57 -8.20
C GLY A 177 -22.53 -22.54 -8.40
N GLY A 178 -22.58 -21.85 -9.57
CA GLY A 178 -23.54 -20.77 -9.85
C GLY A 178 -23.13 -19.42 -9.30
N ARG A 179 -21.91 -19.29 -8.76
CA ARG A 179 -21.39 -18.07 -8.18
C ARG A 179 -20.26 -17.49 -9.03
N PRO A 180 -20.41 -16.27 -9.56
CA PRO A 180 -19.39 -15.67 -10.44
C PRO A 180 -18.17 -15.22 -9.62
N TYR A 181 -16.98 -15.37 -10.22
CA TYR A 181 -15.72 -14.93 -9.64
C TYR A 181 -14.80 -14.26 -10.65
N ALA A 182 -13.84 -13.51 -10.15
CA ALA A 182 -12.70 -12.99 -10.89
C ALA A 182 -11.41 -13.58 -10.30
N GLU A 183 -10.50 -14.06 -11.14
CA GLU A 183 -9.18 -14.52 -10.76
C GLU A 183 -8.09 -13.63 -11.34
N ILE A 184 -7.25 -13.10 -10.47
CA ILE A 184 -6.02 -12.42 -10.83
C ILE A 184 -4.89 -13.43 -10.71
N ILE A 185 -4.18 -13.68 -11.81
CA ILE A 185 -3.13 -14.69 -11.92
C ILE A 185 -1.81 -13.97 -12.18
N VAL A 186 -0.83 -14.20 -11.31
CA VAL A 186 0.56 -13.77 -11.50
C VAL A 186 1.40 -15.02 -11.71
N GLU A 187 1.92 -15.18 -12.90
CA GLU A 187 2.78 -16.30 -13.29
C GLU A 187 4.18 -15.81 -13.59
N ASP A 188 5.18 -16.54 -13.12
CA ASP A 188 6.59 -16.32 -13.42
C ASP A 188 7.30 -17.62 -13.78
N THR A 189 8.33 -17.52 -14.60
CA THR A 189 9.22 -18.64 -14.95
C THR A 189 10.55 -18.56 -14.21
N GLY A 190 10.55 -18.02 -13.00
CA GLY A 190 11.72 -17.82 -12.19
C GLY A 190 12.22 -19.07 -11.48
N TYR A 191 12.90 -18.90 -10.37
CA TYR A 191 13.52 -20.01 -9.63
C TYR A 191 12.54 -21.03 -9.06
N GLY A 192 11.25 -20.66 -8.93
CA GLY A 192 10.24 -21.48 -8.28
C GLY A 192 10.47 -21.65 -6.78
N ILE A 193 9.60 -22.43 -6.16
CA ILE A 193 9.54 -22.66 -4.71
C ILE A 193 9.64 -24.16 -4.44
N ALA A 194 10.53 -24.53 -3.54
CA ALA A 194 10.68 -25.95 -3.15
C ALA A 194 9.41 -26.47 -2.45
N PRO A 195 9.01 -27.74 -2.66
CA PRO A 195 7.76 -28.28 -2.11
C PRO A 195 7.65 -28.16 -0.58
N HIS A 196 8.75 -28.32 0.14
CA HIS A 196 8.78 -28.20 1.61
C HIS A 196 8.59 -26.74 2.07
N ALA A 197 8.87 -25.75 1.23
CA ALA A 197 8.71 -24.34 1.53
C ALA A 197 7.28 -23.84 1.25
N LEU A 198 6.53 -24.46 0.32
CA LEU A 198 5.19 -24.03 -0.07
C LEU A 198 4.21 -23.91 1.08
N SER A 199 4.30 -24.77 2.08
CA SER A 199 3.45 -24.73 3.29
C SER A 199 3.77 -23.56 4.21
N HIS A 200 4.96 -22.97 4.10
CA HIS A 200 5.48 -21.95 5.00
C HIS A 200 5.60 -20.55 4.38
N ILE A 201 5.47 -20.40 3.04
CA ILE A 201 5.70 -19.12 2.35
C ILE A 201 4.76 -17.99 2.81
N PHE A 202 3.63 -18.32 3.41
CA PHE A 202 2.68 -17.36 3.98
C PHE A 202 2.90 -17.12 5.48
N GLU A 203 3.87 -17.82 6.10
CA GLU A 203 4.26 -17.56 7.48
C GLU A 203 5.09 -16.27 7.57
N ARG A 204 5.00 -15.62 8.72
CA ARG A 204 5.71 -14.36 9.01
C ARG A 204 7.21 -14.60 9.08
N TYR A 205 7.98 -13.69 8.50
CA TYR A 205 9.45 -13.71 8.50
C TYR A 205 10.05 -14.95 7.85
N TYR A 206 9.21 -15.80 7.24
CA TYR A 206 9.71 -16.97 6.54
C TYR A 206 10.42 -16.56 5.25
N GLN A 207 11.60 -17.11 5.05
CA GLN A 207 12.38 -16.97 3.83
C GLN A 207 12.93 -18.35 3.49
N ALA A 208 12.69 -18.81 2.28
CA ALA A 208 13.22 -20.08 1.83
C ALA A 208 14.75 -20.01 1.75
N GLU A 209 15.45 -20.97 2.32
CA GLU A 209 16.91 -21.10 2.23
C GLU A 209 17.30 -21.51 0.80
N GLY A 210 18.33 -20.87 0.22
CA GLY A 210 18.83 -21.25 -1.09
C GLY A 210 19.90 -20.31 -1.65
N LYS A 211 20.56 -20.74 -2.73
CA LYS A 211 21.64 -19.99 -3.41
C LYS A 211 21.19 -18.65 -4.02
N HIS A 212 19.89 -18.42 -4.16
CA HIS A 212 19.28 -17.22 -4.74
C HIS A 212 18.49 -16.44 -3.69
N GLN A 213 19.00 -16.40 -2.45
CA GLN A 213 18.41 -15.66 -1.35
C GLN A 213 18.46 -14.15 -1.65
N ALA A 214 17.39 -13.66 -2.30
CA ALA A 214 17.23 -12.24 -2.54
C ALA A 214 16.73 -11.58 -1.25
N SER A 215 17.34 -10.47 -0.85
CA SER A 215 16.96 -9.66 0.33
C SER A 215 15.45 -9.41 0.39
N GLY A 216 14.81 -9.73 1.52
CA GLY A 216 13.38 -9.49 1.74
C GLY A 216 13.05 -9.53 3.23
N SER A 217 11.86 -9.04 3.62
CA SER A 217 11.44 -9.04 5.03
C SER A 217 10.73 -10.34 5.47
N GLY A 218 10.31 -11.19 4.54
CA GLY A 218 9.45 -12.33 4.83
C GLY A 218 8.01 -11.93 5.25
N LEU A 219 7.62 -10.66 5.06
CA LEU A 219 6.29 -10.15 5.42
C LEU A 219 5.35 -10.04 4.22
N GLY A 220 5.87 -9.95 2.98
CA GLY A 220 5.07 -9.66 1.79
C GLY A 220 3.97 -10.68 1.52
N LEU A 221 4.30 -11.97 1.47
CA LEU A 221 3.30 -13.03 1.21
C LEU A 221 2.38 -13.26 2.40
N ALA A 222 2.85 -13.09 3.64
CA ALA A 222 1.99 -13.12 4.83
C ALA A 222 0.95 -11.98 4.79
N LEU A 223 1.34 -10.78 4.34
CA LEU A 223 0.42 -9.66 4.11
C LEU A 223 -0.58 -9.98 3.00
N VAL A 224 -0.13 -10.52 1.86
CA VAL A 224 -1.01 -10.95 0.76
C VAL A 224 -2.09 -11.92 1.26
N LYS A 225 -1.70 -12.92 2.05
CA LYS A 225 -2.64 -13.88 2.64
C LYS A 225 -3.66 -13.19 3.55
N SER A 226 -3.20 -12.33 4.45
CA SER A 226 -4.07 -11.60 5.38
C SER A 226 -5.03 -10.64 4.65
N LEU A 227 -4.59 -9.98 3.58
CA LEU A 227 -5.41 -9.10 2.75
C LEU A 227 -6.42 -9.89 1.90
N ALA A 228 -6.03 -11.04 1.37
CA ALA A 228 -6.93 -11.93 0.65
C ALA A 228 -8.04 -12.44 1.57
N ASP A 229 -7.70 -12.86 2.79
CA ASP A 229 -8.67 -13.31 3.79
C ASP A 229 -9.60 -12.16 4.23
N LEU A 230 -9.08 -10.94 4.41
CA LEU A 230 -9.88 -9.75 4.71
C LEU A 230 -10.90 -9.45 3.60
N HIS A 231 -10.52 -9.70 2.35
CA HIS A 231 -11.36 -9.49 1.16
C HIS A 231 -12.30 -10.70 0.90
N GLU A 232 -12.37 -11.66 1.81
CA GLU A 232 -13.13 -12.91 1.65
C GLU A 232 -12.75 -13.67 0.36
N GLY A 233 -11.53 -13.43 -0.14
CA GLY A 233 -10.99 -14.02 -1.34
C GLY A 233 -10.25 -15.32 -1.08
N MET A 234 -9.91 -16.02 -2.15
CA MET A 234 -9.11 -17.24 -2.09
C MET A 234 -7.73 -17.00 -2.72
N LEU A 235 -6.68 -17.38 -1.99
CA LEU A 235 -5.31 -17.33 -2.49
C LEU A 235 -4.78 -18.75 -2.67
N ARG A 236 -4.30 -19.05 -3.90
CA ARG A 236 -3.65 -20.32 -4.23
C ARG A 236 -2.27 -20.07 -4.80
N VAL A 237 -1.37 -21.04 -4.66
CA VAL A 237 -0.03 -21.04 -5.23
C VAL A 237 0.30 -22.42 -5.77
N GLU A 238 0.86 -22.44 -6.96
CA GLU A 238 1.46 -23.61 -7.58
C GLU A 238 2.88 -23.23 -7.98
N SER A 239 3.86 -24.06 -7.64
CA SER A 239 5.26 -23.78 -7.96
C SER A 239 6.07 -25.05 -8.01
N GLU A 240 7.03 -25.05 -8.94
CA GLU A 240 8.02 -26.12 -9.07
C GLU A 240 9.42 -25.49 -9.18
N LEU A 241 10.36 -26.01 -8.39
CA LEU A 241 11.72 -25.51 -8.35
C LEU A 241 12.37 -25.57 -9.75
N GLY A 242 12.86 -24.43 -10.24
CA GLY A 242 13.46 -24.29 -11.58
C GLY A 242 12.46 -24.09 -12.72
N ARG A 243 11.15 -24.06 -12.45
CA ARG A 243 10.12 -23.82 -13.47
C ARG A 243 9.33 -22.54 -13.25
N GLY A 244 9.34 -22.02 -12.00
CA GLY A 244 8.65 -20.79 -11.64
C GLY A 244 7.45 -21.01 -10.73
N SER A 245 6.60 -19.99 -10.62
CA SER A 245 5.45 -19.98 -9.71
C SER A 245 4.22 -19.37 -10.37
N VAL A 246 3.05 -19.83 -9.94
CA VAL A 246 1.74 -19.29 -10.31
C VAL A 246 0.99 -18.95 -9.02
N PHE A 247 0.71 -17.68 -8.82
CA PHE A 247 -0.14 -17.19 -7.73
C PHE A 247 -1.50 -16.82 -8.30
N VAL A 248 -2.57 -17.31 -7.67
CA VAL A 248 -3.95 -17.03 -8.07
C VAL A 248 -4.69 -16.39 -6.91
N PHE A 249 -5.15 -15.18 -7.10
CA PHE A 249 -6.01 -14.47 -6.16
C PHE A 249 -7.42 -14.38 -6.75
N ARG A 250 -8.39 -15.08 -6.13
CA ARG A 250 -9.80 -15.12 -6.53
C ARG A 250 -10.64 -14.22 -5.64
N LEU A 251 -11.52 -13.45 -6.28
CA LEU A 251 -12.55 -12.61 -5.67
C LEU A 251 -13.92 -13.05 -6.17
N TRP A 252 -14.93 -13.02 -5.28
CA TRP A 252 -16.31 -13.28 -5.65
C TRP A 252 -16.92 -12.01 -6.24
N ALA A 253 -17.39 -12.10 -7.49
CA ALA A 253 -17.92 -10.96 -8.22
C ALA A 253 -19.32 -10.51 -7.73
N ASP A 254 -20.04 -11.41 -7.06
CA ASP A 254 -21.36 -11.17 -6.46
C ASP A 254 -21.29 -10.65 -5.01
N CYS A 255 -20.11 -10.57 -4.42
CA CYS A 255 -19.93 -10.12 -3.04
C CYS A 255 -20.19 -8.61 -2.91
N THR A 256 -21.05 -8.21 -1.99
CA THR A 256 -21.39 -6.81 -1.71
C THR A 256 -20.71 -6.26 -0.48
N TYR A 257 -20.02 -7.10 0.30
CA TYR A 257 -19.28 -6.74 1.52
C TYR A 257 -20.11 -5.87 2.49
N PRO A 258 -21.19 -6.40 3.10
CA PRO A 258 -22.15 -5.59 3.88
C PRO A 258 -21.53 -4.91 5.10
N GLU A 259 -20.42 -5.43 5.63
CA GLU A 259 -19.70 -4.84 6.77
C GLU A 259 -18.59 -3.85 6.36
N ALA A 260 -18.35 -3.69 5.05
CA ALA A 260 -17.36 -2.77 4.53
C ALA A 260 -17.86 -1.32 4.48
N LEU A 261 -16.94 -0.38 4.39
CA LEU A 261 -17.26 1.00 4.07
C LEU A 261 -17.47 1.11 2.56
N HIS A 262 -18.71 1.40 2.14
CA HIS A 262 -19.02 1.64 0.74
C HIS A 262 -18.68 3.10 0.40
N MET A 263 -17.68 3.28 -0.47
CA MET A 263 -17.32 4.58 -1.00
C MET A 263 -18.11 4.83 -2.28
N GLU A 264 -18.74 6.01 -2.41
CA GLU A 264 -19.31 6.43 -3.68
C GLU A 264 -18.17 6.58 -4.68
N GLY A 265 -18.28 5.88 -5.83
CA GLY A 265 -17.28 5.96 -6.88
C GLY A 265 -17.08 7.41 -7.31
N ALA A 266 -15.85 7.88 -7.32
CA ALA A 266 -15.50 9.17 -7.91
C ALA A 266 -16.03 9.19 -9.35
N THR A 267 -17.08 9.95 -9.60
CA THR A 267 -17.50 10.35 -10.94
C THR A 267 -16.31 11.03 -11.59
N GLU A 268 -15.96 10.59 -12.77
CA GLU A 268 -14.95 11.24 -13.62
C GLU A 268 -15.18 12.75 -13.58
N GLY A 269 -14.30 13.44 -12.84
CA GLY A 269 -14.31 14.89 -12.76
C GLY A 269 -13.85 15.44 -14.11
N THR A 270 -14.81 15.96 -14.87
CA THR A 270 -14.53 16.82 -16.02
C THR A 270 -13.72 18.00 -15.57
N ASP A 271 -12.53 18.14 -16.18
CA ASP A 271 -11.74 19.37 -16.20
C ASP A 271 -12.64 20.54 -16.57
N LYS A 272 -12.93 21.42 -15.62
CA LYS A 272 -13.37 22.77 -15.91
C LYS A 272 -12.21 23.72 -15.70
N LYS A 273 -11.58 24.09 -16.81
CA LYS A 273 -10.82 25.33 -16.92
C LYS A 273 -11.76 26.47 -16.55
N THR A 274 -11.35 27.25 -15.58
CA THR A 274 -11.81 28.63 -15.42
C THR A 274 -10.59 29.51 -15.59
N GLU A 275 -10.55 30.18 -16.73
CA GLU A 275 -9.72 31.35 -16.96
C GLU A 275 -10.36 32.57 -16.26
N ASP A 276 -9.48 33.46 -15.85
CA ASP A 276 -9.60 34.88 -15.61
C ASP A 276 -9.42 35.38 -14.17
N ALA A 277 -8.28 35.98 -13.88
CA ALA A 277 -8.11 37.41 -13.71
C ALA A 277 -6.70 37.79 -13.26
N VAL A 278 -6.13 38.73 -13.99
CA VAL A 278 -4.79 39.31 -13.94
C VAL A 278 -4.58 40.15 -12.69
N ALA A 279 -3.47 39.91 -11.98
CA ALA A 279 -2.73 40.95 -11.27
C ALA A 279 -1.25 40.55 -11.23
N GLU A 280 -0.41 41.37 -11.90
CA GLU A 280 1.05 41.26 -11.88
C GLU A 280 1.58 41.48 -10.48
N ILE A 281 2.25 40.46 -9.94
CA ILE A 281 3.39 40.51 -9.01
C ILE A 281 3.79 39.04 -8.80
N ASP A 282 5.04 38.74 -9.09
CA ASP A 282 5.67 37.41 -8.99
C ASP A 282 4.84 36.30 -9.63
N ASN A 283 5.10 36.00 -10.89
CA ASN A 283 4.31 35.14 -11.78
C ASN A 283 4.40 33.65 -11.41
N ARG A 284 4.98 33.31 -10.24
CA ARG A 284 5.09 31.93 -9.74
C ARG A 284 3.80 31.55 -9.02
N PRO A 285 3.26 30.35 -9.26
CA PRO A 285 2.07 29.89 -8.54
C PRO A 285 2.33 29.80 -7.04
N LEU A 286 1.29 30.07 -6.24
CA LEU A 286 1.36 30.06 -4.77
C LEU A 286 1.21 28.66 -4.23
N LEU A 287 2.23 28.17 -3.50
CA LEU A 287 2.25 26.88 -2.83
C LEU A 287 2.15 27.08 -1.31
N LEU A 288 1.15 26.47 -0.68
CA LEU A 288 1.04 26.41 0.79
C LEU A 288 1.52 25.03 1.27
N VAL A 289 2.52 25.01 2.14
CA VAL A 289 3.04 23.81 2.80
C VAL A 289 2.59 23.81 4.25
N VAL A 290 1.82 22.79 4.66
CA VAL A 290 1.27 22.62 6.02
C VAL A 290 1.90 21.37 6.65
N GLU A 291 2.79 21.58 7.61
CA GLU A 291 3.59 20.51 8.22
C GLU A 291 3.97 20.94 9.65
N ASP A 292 3.78 20.09 10.65
CA ASP A 292 4.07 20.40 12.07
C ASP A 292 5.55 20.23 12.39
N ASN A 293 6.28 19.41 11.65
CA ASN A 293 7.71 19.24 11.82
C ASN A 293 8.50 20.34 11.07
N ASP A 294 9.23 21.15 11.81
CA ASP A 294 9.99 22.29 11.28
C ASP A 294 11.00 21.87 10.20
N ASP A 295 11.75 20.77 10.41
CA ASP A 295 12.78 20.31 9.48
C ASP A 295 12.19 19.79 8.16
N ILE A 296 11.05 19.10 8.21
CA ILE A 296 10.33 18.62 7.00
C ILE A 296 9.72 19.82 6.28
N ARG A 297 9.09 20.75 7.01
CA ARG A 297 8.47 21.94 6.45
C ARG A 297 9.50 22.78 5.69
N ASP A 298 10.67 23.04 6.32
CA ASP A 298 11.74 23.81 5.72
C ASP A 298 12.34 23.09 4.50
N TYR A 299 12.51 21.78 4.57
CA TYR A 299 12.99 20.99 3.44
C TYR A 299 12.02 21.04 2.25
N VAL A 300 10.73 20.79 2.49
CA VAL A 300 9.71 20.87 1.42
C VAL A 300 9.64 22.28 0.85
N ALA A 301 9.60 23.30 1.69
CA ALA A 301 9.56 24.68 1.23
C ALA A 301 10.76 25.04 0.35
N SER A 302 11.98 24.70 0.77
CA SER A 302 13.19 24.97 0.00
C SER A 302 13.27 24.21 -1.32
N SER A 303 12.66 23.02 -1.42
CA SER A 303 12.65 22.22 -2.64
C SER A 303 11.79 22.82 -3.75
N PHE A 304 10.86 23.71 -3.40
CA PHE A 304 9.94 24.34 -4.38
C PHE A 304 10.13 25.87 -4.52
N ASP A 305 11.05 26.48 -3.78
CA ASP A 305 11.24 27.94 -3.75
C ASP A 305 11.68 28.54 -5.10
N ASP A 306 12.30 27.75 -5.97
CA ASP A 306 12.68 28.17 -7.30
C ASP A 306 11.49 28.29 -8.27
N GLU A 307 10.46 27.42 -8.12
CA GLU A 307 9.35 27.31 -9.07
C GLU A 307 8.06 27.96 -8.55
N TYR A 308 7.88 28.03 -7.21
CA TYR A 308 6.67 28.49 -6.54
C TYR A 308 6.96 29.64 -5.57
N HIS A 309 5.95 30.46 -5.31
CA HIS A 309 5.95 31.31 -4.13
C HIS A 309 5.47 30.48 -2.93
N VAL A 310 6.40 30.07 -2.07
CA VAL A 310 6.09 29.12 -0.99
C VAL A 310 5.69 29.85 0.29
N VAL A 311 4.53 29.49 0.84
CA VAL A 311 4.07 29.89 2.17
C VAL A 311 3.94 28.66 3.04
N THR A 312 4.32 28.76 4.31
CA THR A 312 4.32 27.62 5.26
C THR A 312 3.37 27.82 6.40
N ALA A 313 2.78 26.74 6.91
CA ALA A 313 1.94 26.71 8.10
C ALA A 313 2.32 25.55 9.01
N VAL A 314 2.31 25.79 10.31
CA VAL A 314 2.82 24.87 11.35
C VAL A 314 1.79 23.82 11.83
N ASN A 315 0.53 23.94 11.44
CA ASN A 315 -0.53 22.99 11.77
C ASN A 315 -1.75 23.20 10.86
N GLY A 316 -2.71 22.27 10.92
CA GLY A 316 -3.91 22.30 10.08
C GLY A 316 -4.78 23.54 10.29
N LYS A 317 -4.85 24.10 11.51
CA LYS A 317 -5.63 25.30 11.80
C LYS A 317 -5.03 26.53 11.13
N VAL A 318 -3.71 26.74 11.27
CA VAL A 318 -2.99 27.84 10.59
C VAL A 318 -3.06 27.65 9.08
N GLY A 319 -2.89 26.40 8.59
CA GLY A 319 -3.04 26.06 7.19
C GLY A 319 -4.41 26.43 6.61
N TRP A 320 -5.47 26.17 7.36
CA TRP A 320 -6.83 26.54 6.97
C TRP A 320 -7.03 28.07 6.91
N GLU A 321 -6.53 28.80 7.93
CA GLU A 321 -6.59 30.27 7.96
C GLU A 321 -5.81 30.88 6.78
N GLU A 322 -4.60 30.37 6.47
CA GLU A 322 -3.80 30.81 5.34
C GLU A 322 -4.44 30.43 4.00
N THR A 323 -5.05 29.26 3.88
CA THR A 323 -5.78 28.87 2.67
C THR A 323 -6.92 29.84 2.34
N GLN A 324 -7.68 30.28 3.35
CA GLN A 324 -8.77 31.23 3.15
C GLN A 324 -8.25 32.66 2.82
N ARG A 325 -7.10 33.03 3.35
CA ARG A 325 -6.50 34.35 3.16
C ARG A 325 -5.79 34.49 1.80
N LEU A 326 -5.07 33.45 1.38
CA LEU A 326 -4.15 33.51 0.24
C LEU A 326 -4.71 32.85 -1.01
N VAL A 327 -5.67 31.94 -0.88
CA VAL A 327 -6.22 31.12 -1.99
C VAL A 327 -5.09 30.50 -2.83
N PRO A 328 -4.25 29.63 -2.22
CA PRO A 328 -3.09 29.07 -2.90
C PRO A 328 -3.50 28.19 -4.09
N ASP A 329 -2.66 28.15 -5.13
CA ASP A 329 -2.86 27.30 -6.29
C ASP A 329 -2.65 25.82 -5.97
N ILE A 330 -1.73 25.52 -5.01
CA ILE A 330 -1.40 24.16 -4.56
C ILE A 330 -1.25 24.17 -3.04
N ILE A 331 -1.72 23.09 -2.40
CA ILE A 331 -1.53 22.84 -0.97
C ILE A 331 -0.86 21.48 -0.81
N ILE A 332 0.27 21.45 -0.11
CA ILE A 332 0.90 20.23 0.38
C ILE A 332 0.68 20.18 1.89
N SER A 333 -0.03 19.15 2.39
CA SER A 333 -0.36 19.03 3.80
C SER A 333 -0.10 17.62 4.32
N ASP A 334 0.53 17.51 5.49
CA ASP A 334 0.45 16.27 6.27
C ASP A 334 -0.99 16.09 6.78
N ILE A 335 -1.43 14.83 6.89
CA ILE A 335 -2.78 14.45 7.35
C ILE A 335 -2.79 14.17 8.86
N MET A 336 -1.63 13.93 9.45
CA MET A 336 -1.51 13.44 10.84
C MET A 336 -0.83 14.49 11.76
N MET A 337 -1.34 15.71 11.75
CA MET A 337 -0.87 16.79 12.62
C MET A 337 -1.72 16.91 13.89
N PRO A 338 -1.13 17.26 15.06
CA PRO A 338 -1.88 17.69 16.22
C PRO A 338 -2.59 19.03 15.93
N GLU A 339 -3.80 19.21 16.43
CA GLU A 339 -4.66 20.41 16.26
C GLU A 339 -5.16 20.62 14.82
N MET A 340 -6.09 19.76 14.40
CA MET A 340 -7.01 20.07 13.29
C MET A 340 -8.27 20.72 13.81
#